data_57518b03c32f17338c9da6784f0af16b
#
_entry.id   57518b03c32f17338c9da6784f0af16b
#
_cell.length_a   1.000
_cell.length_b   1.000
_cell.length_c   1.000
_cell.angle_alpha   90.00
_cell.angle_beta   90.00
_cell.angle_gamma   90.00
#
_symmetry.space_group_name_H-M   'P 1'
#
loop_
_entity.id
_entity.type
_entity.pdbx_description
1 polymer ?
#
loop_
_entity_poly.entity_id
_entity_poly.type
_entity_poly.pdbx_seq_one_letter_code
_entity_poly.pdbx_strand_id
1 'polypeptide(L)' 'MVDKKMTITVEEMAEMIGISRSVAYQLVKERDFPVIRISERRLIIPIKSLEKWLETRAVR' A
#
# COMPACT_ATOMS: atom_id res chain seq x y z
N MET A 1 14.65 18.81 -7.69
CA MET A 1 13.62 18.52 -7.80
C MET A 1 13.18 17.52 -7.03
N VAL A 2 12.21 17.53 -6.57
CA VAL A 2 11.77 16.60 -5.75
C VAL A 2 11.01 15.63 -6.41
N ASP A 3 11.28 14.46 -6.18
CA ASP A 3 10.57 13.50 -6.73
C ASP A 3 9.51 13.10 -5.90
N LYS A 4 8.31 13.32 -6.22
CA LYS A 4 7.25 12.77 -5.50
C LYS A 4 7.10 11.40 -5.87
N LYS A 5 7.19 10.50 -4.94
CA LYS A 5 6.96 9.12 -5.21
C LYS A 5 5.50 8.93 -5.50
N MET A 6 5.21 8.21 -6.53
CA MET A 6 3.85 7.85 -6.85
C MET A 6 3.47 6.49 -6.26
N THR A 7 4.46 5.70 -5.92
CA THR A 7 4.22 4.38 -5.35
C THR A 7 5.17 4.12 -4.20
N ILE A 8 4.81 3.18 -3.37
CA ILE A 8 5.65 2.79 -2.24
C ILE A 8 5.68 1.28 -2.15
N THR A 9 6.64 0.76 -1.40
CA THR A 9 6.74 -0.68 -1.21
C THR A 9 5.81 -1.10 -0.08
N VAL A 10 5.66 -2.40 0.10
CA VAL A 10 4.84 -2.92 1.17
C VAL A 10 5.40 -2.50 2.52
N GLU A 11 6.72 -2.56 2.67
CA GLU A 11 7.33 -2.16 3.93
C GLU A 11 7.12 -0.69 4.21
N GLU A 12 7.22 0.12 3.18
CA GLU A 12 7.00 1.55 3.35
C GLU A 12 5.55 1.82 3.74
N MET A 13 4.63 1.09 3.14
CA MET A 13 3.23 1.24 3.48
C MET A 13 3.00 0.88 4.94
N ALA A 14 3.61 -0.19 5.40
CA ALA A 14 3.45 -0.62 6.78
C ALA A 14 3.88 0.48 7.74
N GLU A 15 4.98 1.13 7.42
CA GLU A 15 5.47 2.21 8.24
C GLU A 15 4.54 3.39 8.21
N MET A 16 4.06 3.72 7.04
CA MET A 16 3.21 4.89 6.88
C MET A 16 1.91 4.78 7.65
N ILE A 17 1.32 3.61 7.65
CA ILE A 17 0.04 3.47 8.34
C ILE A 17 0.18 2.82 9.71
N GLY A 18 1.40 2.53 10.12
CA GLY A 18 1.62 2.08 11.49
C GLY A 18 1.20 0.66 11.79
N ILE A 19 1.43 -0.25 10.86
CA ILE A 19 1.09 -1.65 11.09
C ILE A 19 2.35 -2.49 10.92
N SER A 20 2.28 -3.73 11.35
CA SER A 20 3.43 -4.60 11.22
C SER A 20 3.57 -5.06 9.78
N ARG A 21 4.76 -5.52 9.46
CA ARG A 21 5.03 -6.01 8.13
C ARG A 21 4.14 -7.19 7.79
N SER A 22 3.93 -8.07 8.74
CA SER A 22 3.08 -9.24 8.51
C SER A 22 1.68 -8.83 8.14
N VAL A 23 1.13 -7.86 8.85
CA VAL A 23 -0.21 -7.40 8.57
C VAL A 23 -0.26 -6.73 7.20
N ALA A 24 0.79 -5.98 6.88
CA ALA A 24 0.82 -5.30 5.58
C ALA A 24 0.80 -6.32 4.44
N TYR A 25 1.57 -7.39 4.59
CA TYR A 25 1.58 -8.41 3.54
C TYR A 25 0.24 -9.13 3.43
N GLN A 26 -0.48 -9.22 4.52
CA GLN A 26 -1.80 -9.80 4.45
C GLN A 26 -2.78 -8.87 3.75
N LEU A 27 -2.64 -7.58 3.99
CA LEU A 27 -3.51 -6.62 3.34
C LEU A 27 -3.37 -6.64 1.83
N VAL A 28 -2.14 -6.72 1.33
CA VAL A 28 -1.95 -6.68 -0.10
C VAL A 28 -2.48 -7.91 -0.80
N LYS A 29 -2.84 -8.95 -0.05
CA LYS A 29 -3.41 -10.12 -0.66
C LYS A 29 -4.92 -10.00 -0.81
N GLU A 30 -5.52 -8.97 -0.22
CA GLU A 30 -6.94 -8.81 -0.34
C GLU A 30 -7.31 -8.38 -1.72
N ARG A 31 -8.51 -8.84 -2.15
CA ARG A 31 -8.91 -8.62 -3.49
C ARG A 31 -9.00 -7.20 -3.90
N ASP A 32 -9.53 -6.34 -3.05
CA ASP A 32 -9.74 -4.97 -3.43
C ASP A 32 -8.63 -4.04 -2.98
N PHE A 33 -7.51 -4.56 -2.52
CA PHE A 33 -6.43 -3.69 -2.09
C PHE A 33 -5.64 -3.22 -3.31
N PRO A 34 -5.33 -1.93 -3.39
CA PRO A 34 -4.62 -1.40 -4.56
C PRO A 34 -3.14 -1.75 -4.53
N VAL A 35 -2.77 -2.77 -5.24
CA VAL A 35 -1.37 -3.18 -5.32
C VAL A 35 -1.06 -3.53 -6.77
N ILE A 36 0.13 -3.18 -7.22
CA ILE A 36 0.57 -3.49 -8.56
C ILE A 36 1.74 -4.45 -8.46
N ARG A 37 1.65 -5.56 -9.16
CA ARG A 37 2.73 -6.52 -9.15
C ARG A 37 3.65 -6.25 -10.32
N ILE A 38 4.85 -5.79 -10.03
CA ILE A 38 5.83 -5.50 -11.07
C ILE A 38 6.52 -6.77 -11.51
N SER A 39 6.82 -7.64 -10.56
CA SER A 39 7.42 -8.92 -10.90
C SER A 39 7.01 -9.88 -9.80
N GLU A 40 7.52 -11.09 -9.88
CA GLU A 40 7.13 -12.09 -8.89
C GLU A 40 7.39 -11.66 -7.48
N ARG A 41 8.44 -10.90 -7.27
CA ARG A 41 8.79 -10.52 -5.93
C ARG A 41 8.60 -9.07 -5.65
N ARG A 42 8.19 -8.28 -6.62
CA ARG A 42 8.12 -6.86 -6.43
C ARG A 42 6.70 -6.36 -6.48
N LEU A 43 6.23 -5.88 -5.37
CA LEU A 43 4.90 -5.31 -5.28
C LEU A 43 5.04 -3.83 -4.93
N ILE A 44 4.26 -3.01 -5.58
CA ILE A 44 4.26 -1.59 -5.24
C ILE A 44 2.81 -1.14 -5.06
N ILE A 45 2.64 -0.08 -4.30
CA ILE A 45 1.31 0.38 -3.96
C ILE A 45 1.19 1.84 -4.37
N PRO A 46 0.25 2.18 -5.25
CA PRO A 46 0.07 3.57 -5.64
C PRO A 46 -0.44 4.37 -4.43
N ILE A 47 0.23 5.46 -4.15
CA ILE A 47 -0.09 6.23 -2.97
C ILE A 47 -1.50 6.78 -3.01
N LYS A 48 -1.91 7.31 -4.14
CA LYS A 48 -3.24 7.87 -4.26
C LYS A 48 -4.31 6.81 -4.09
N SER A 49 -4.07 5.65 -4.63
CA SER A 49 -5.03 4.56 -4.48
C SER A 49 -5.09 4.09 -3.04
N LEU A 50 -3.94 4.08 -2.37
CA LEU A 50 -3.91 3.72 -0.97
C LEU A 50 -4.72 4.70 -0.14
N GLU A 51 -4.57 5.98 -0.43
CA GLU A 51 -5.31 6.99 0.31
C GLU A 51 -6.80 6.78 0.14
N LYS A 52 -7.22 6.50 -1.09
CA LYS A 52 -8.60 6.28 -1.34
C LYS A 52 -9.11 5.03 -0.64
N TRP A 53 -8.30 3.99 -0.67
CA TRP A 53 -8.68 2.74 -0.02
C TRP A 53 -8.86 2.95 1.48
N LEU A 54 -7.97 3.72 2.08
CA LEU A 54 -8.08 4.00 3.51
C LEU A 54 -9.33 4.81 3.82
N GLU A 55 -9.66 5.74 2.95
CA GLU A 55 -10.87 6.53 3.15
C GLU A 55 -12.11 5.67 3.12
N THR A 56 -12.16 4.73 2.20
CA THR A 56 -13.35 3.90 2.10
C THR A 56 -13.44 2.90 3.23
N ARG A 57 -12.30 2.62 3.88
CA ARG A 57 -12.33 1.72 5.00
C ARG A 57 -12.44 2.41 6.32
N ALA A 58 -12.45 3.73 6.31
CA ALA A 58 -12.54 4.47 7.55
C ALA A 58 -13.89 4.20 8.16
N VAL A 59 -13.90 3.95 9.45
CA VAL A 59 -15.11 3.62 10.12
C VAL A 59 -15.43 4.70 11.06
N ARG A 60 -16.64 5.09 11.15
CA ARG A 60 -16.97 6.13 11.90
C ARG A 60 -17.78 5.91 12.86
#